data_6a9b2c9d037466885fb518ac1f69328b
#
_entry.id   6a9b2c9d037466885fb518ac1f69328b
#
_cell.length_a   1.000
_cell.length_b   1.000
_cell.length_c   1.000
_cell.angle_alpha   90.00
_cell.angle_beta   90.00
_cell.angle_gamma   90.00
#
_symmetry.space_group_name_H-M   'P 1'
#
loop_
_entity.id
_entity.type
_entity.pdbx_description
1 polymer ?
#
loop_
_entity_poly.entity_id
_entity_poly.type
_entity_poly.pdbx_seq_one_letter_code
_entity_poly.pdbx_strand_id
1 'polypeptide(L)'
;MLLRKMNNYMYTYLIVDDEMIERKGIRMLLSRMNIRENILEASNGEEALEVFEKEKIDVLLTDINMPFMDGIELLSRIHEEYPGTETVIFSGYDEFSYAKKAISYGVSAYILKPVNPEEFKKVVGEITEKLAKSEREEKRKDESMEFLREHLLYLMVNGQSRSTMQEKTQMLLDMSFVRDF
;
A
#
# COMPACT_ATOMS: atom_id res chain seq x y z
N MET A 1 2.12 15.86 -19.85
CA MET A 1 1.83 14.76 -20.81
C MET A 1 2.53 13.45 -20.38
N LEU A 2 2.58 13.11 -19.08
CA LEU A 2 3.34 11.96 -18.52
C LEU A 2 2.46 10.99 -17.69
N LEU A 3 1.15 11.22 -17.58
CA LEU A 3 0.24 10.41 -16.73
C LEU A 3 -0.49 9.29 -17.49
N ARG A 4 -0.01 8.86 -18.65
CA ARG A 4 -0.67 7.82 -19.49
C ARG A 4 0.11 6.51 -19.61
N LYS A 5 0.77 6.03 -18.55
CA LYS A 5 0.98 4.59 -18.42
C LYS A 5 -0.06 4.09 -17.41
N MET A 6 -1.21 3.71 -17.93
CA MET A 6 -2.30 3.12 -17.15
C MET A 6 -1.72 2.02 -16.28
N ASN A 7 -1.72 2.26 -14.97
CA ASN A 7 -1.42 1.27 -13.97
C ASN A 7 -2.48 0.18 -14.14
N ASN A 8 -2.07 -1.05 -14.43
CA ASN A 8 -2.99 -2.16 -14.67
C ASN A 8 -3.47 -2.80 -13.35
N TYR A 9 -3.07 -2.23 -12.23
CA TYR A 9 -3.40 -2.71 -10.88
C TYR A 9 -4.68 -2.03 -10.38
N MET A 10 -5.50 -2.79 -9.71
CA MET A 10 -6.71 -2.32 -9.02
C MET A 10 -6.44 -2.35 -7.53
N TYR A 11 -6.44 -1.17 -6.89
CA TYR A 11 -6.21 -1.04 -5.46
C TYR A 11 -7.53 -0.96 -4.70
N THR A 12 -7.56 -1.58 -3.53
CA THR A 12 -8.70 -1.52 -2.62
C THR A 12 -8.49 -0.42 -1.59
N TYR A 13 -9.41 0.55 -1.61
CA TYR A 13 -9.48 1.66 -0.67
C TYR A 13 -10.57 1.39 0.35
N LEU A 14 -10.26 1.57 1.63
CA LEU A 14 -11.24 1.57 2.71
C LEU A 14 -11.38 3.00 3.24
N ILE A 15 -12.59 3.55 3.16
CA ILE A 15 -12.95 4.87 3.72
C ILE A 15 -13.62 4.63 5.06
N VAL A 16 -13.10 5.23 6.14
CA VAL A 16 -13.63 5.09 7.50
C VAL A 16 -13.90 6.46 8.08
N ASP A 17 -15.17 6.75 8.34
CA ASP A 17 -15.64 8.00 8.92
C ASP A 17 -17.06 7.75 9.42
N ASP A 18 -17.46 8.26 10.58
CA ASP A 18 -18.84 8.06 11.10
C ASP A 18 -19.87 8.89 10.34
N GLU A 19 -19.44 9.99 9.71
CA GLU A 19 -20.31 10.84 8.90
C GLU A 19 -20.44 10.33 7.45
N MET A 20 -21.61 9.80 7.10
CA MET A 20 -21.90 9.32 5.74
C MET A 20 -21.64 10.39 4.64
N ILE A 21 -21.81 11.67 4.95
CA ILE A 21 -21.58 12.77 3.99
C ILE A 21 -20.09 12.89 3.67
N GLU A 22 -19.23 12.76 4.68
CA GLU A 22 -17.76 12.79 4.52
C GLU A 22 -17.31 11.59 3.67
N ARG A 23 -17.77 10.38 3.99
CA ARG A 23 -17.45 9.18 3.18
C ARG A 23 -17.83 9.36 1.71
N LYS A 24 -19.05 9.89 1.43
CA LYS A 24 -19.48 10.18 0.06
C LYS A 24 -18.60 11.23 -0.63
N GLY A 25 -18.17 12.25 0.11
CA GLY A 25 -17.24 13.26 -0.38
C GLY A 25 -15.91 12.66 -0.83
N ILE A 26 -15.29 11.86 0.03
CA ILE A 26 -14.03 11.18 -0.27
C ILE A 26 -14.20 10.21 -1.44
N ARG A 27 -15.25 9.39 -1.46
CA ARG A 27 -15.58 8.50 -2.58
C ARG A 27 -15.67 9.27 -3.91
N MET A 28 -16.33 10.44 -3.90
CA MET A 28 -16.45 11.27 -5.09
C MET A 28 -15.09 11.84 -5.55
N LEU A 29 -14.20 12.18 -4.62
CA LEU A 29 -12.84 12.62 -4.95
C LEU A 29 -12.03 11.49 -5.60
N LEU A 30 -12.06 10.28 -5.04
CA LEU A 30 -11.42 9.10 -5.61
C LEU A 30 -11.92 8.82 -7.03
N SER A 31 -13.25 8.74 -7.23
CA SER A 31 -13.84 8.40 -8.52
C SER A 31 -13.51 9.39 -9.65
N ARG A 32 -13.10 10.63 -9.33
CA ARG A 32 -12.63 11.62 -10.30
C ARG A 32 -11.18 11.41 -10.74
N MET A 33 -10.44 10.55 -10.06
CA MET A 33 -9.00 10.37 -10.35
C MET A 33 -8.72 9.40 -11.50
N ASN A 34 -9.74 8.73 -12.06
CA ASN A 34 -9.59 7.73 -13.14
C ASN A 34 -8.59 6.60 -12.81
N ILE A 35 -8.47 6.24 -11.53
CA ILE A 35 -7.73 5.06 -11.08
C ILE A 35 -8.68 3.86 -11.07
N ARG A 36 -8.14 2.67 -11.35
CA ARG A 36 -8.89 1.43 -11.12
C ARG A 36 -8.88 1.16 -9.62
N GLU A 37 -10.06 1.28 -9.00
CA GLU A 37 -10.22 1.21 -7.56
C GLU A 37 -11.41 0.34 -7.17
N ASN A 38 -11.26 -0.36 -6.07
CA ASN A 38 -12.35 -0.95 -5.30
C ASN A 38 -12.50 -0.10 -4.04
N ILE A 39 -13.69 0.46 -3.79
CA ILE A 39 -13.92 1.34 -2.64
C ILE A 39 -14.88 0.68 -1.68
N LEU A 40 -14.38 0.36 -0.49
CA LEU A 40 -15.14 -0.11 0.65
C LEU A 40 -15.34 1.02 1.65
N GLU A 41 -16.33 0.91 2.50
CA GLU A 41 -16.66 1.90 3.53
C GLU A 41 -16.91 1.23 4.87
N ALA A 42 -16.55 1.91 5.95
CA ALA A 42 -16.87 1.57 7.32
C ALA A 42 -17.26 2.84 8.10
N SER A 43 -18.07 2.70 9.12
CA SER A 43 -18.58 3.85 9.91
C SER A 43 -17.81 4.07 11.22
N ASN A 44 -16.89 3.20 11.57
CA ASN A 44 -16.02 3.28 12.75
C ASN A 44 -14.86 2.30 12.63
N GLY A 45 -13.93 2.36 13.59
CA GLY A 45 -12.74 1.51 13.58
C GLY A 45 -13.02 0.01 13.76
N GLU A 46 -14.06 -0.37 14.51
CA GLU A 46 -14.41 -1.79 14.70
C GLU A 46 -14.91 -2.41 13.38
N GLU A 47 -15.82 -1.72 12.69
CA GLU A 47 -16.31 -2.14 11.39
C GLU A 47 -15.17 -2.18 10.35
N ALA A 48 -14.24 -1.24 10.43
CA ALA A 48 -13.05 -1.24 9.56
C ALA A 48 -12.20 -2.50 9.76
N LEU A 49 -11.96 -2.94 11.00
CA LEU A 49 -11.21 -4.17 11.28
C LEU A 49 -11.93 -5.41 10.72
N GLU A 50 -13.26 -5.48 10.81
CA GLU A 50 -14.01 -6.57 10.18
C GLU A 50 -13.84 -6.61 8.66
N VAL A 51 -13.66 -5.45 8.02
CA VAL A 51 -13.37 -5.39 6.57
C VAL A 51 -11.95 -5.91 6.31
N PHE A 52 -10.95 -5.53 7.11
CA PHE A 52 -9.57 -6.01 6.99
C PHE A 52 -9.44 -7.53 7.15
N GLU A 53 -10.29 -8.16 7.98
CA GLU A 53 -10.31 -9.62 8.12
C GLU A 53 -10.80 -10.36 6.86
N LYS A 54 -11.59 -9.69 6.02
CA LYS A 54 -12.27 -10.30 4.86
C LYS A 54 -11.63 -9.93 3.53
N GLU A 55 -11.01 -8.76 3.47
CA GLU A 55 -10.54 -8.15 2.23
C GLU A 55 -9.11 -7.60 2.39
N LYS A 56 -8.30 -7.74 1.37
CA LYS A 56 -7.00 -7.06 1.32
C LYS A 56 -7.21 -5.57 1.06
N ILE A 57 -6.80 -4.74 1.98
CA ILE A 57 -6.87 -3.28 1.87
C ILE A 57 -5.48 -2.72 1.55
N ASP A 58 -5.37 -2.03 0.43
CA ASP A 58 -4.11 -1.40 0.02
C ASP A 58 -3.97 0.02 0.58
N VAL A 59 -5.10 0.75 0.71
CA VAL A 59 -5.11 2.12 1.23
C VAL A 59 -6.25 2.31 2.23
N LEU A 60 -5.92 2.72 3.44
CA LEU A 60 -6.87 3.15 4.46
C LEU A 60 -6.97 4.68 4.47
N LEU A 61 -8.19 5.20 4.37
CA LEU A 61 -8.54 6.62 4.46
C LEU A 61 -9.45 6.80 5.67
N THR A 62 -8.93 7.29 6.81
CA THR A 62 -9.69 7.30 8.07
C THR A 62 -9.78 8.69 8.68
N ASP A 63 -10.96 9.01 9.24
CA ASP A 63 -11.08 10.09 10.21
C ASP A 63 -10.44 9.71 11.55
N ILE A 64 -10.11 10.69 12.37
CA ILE A 64 -9.63 10.46 13.75
C ILE A 64 -10.80 10.29 14.71
N ASN A 65 -11.75 11.20 14.67
CA ASN A 65 -12.82 11.28 15.68
C ASN A 65 -14.03 10.42 15.29
N MET A 66 -14.01 9.18 15.72
CA MET A 66 -15.08 8.23 15.49
C MET A 66 -15.55 7.58 16.78
N PRO A 67 -16.83 7.17 16.89
CA PRO A 67 -17.34 6.45 18.04
C PRO A 67 -16.73 5.02 18.12
N PHE A 68 -16.74 4.43 19.31
CA PHE A 68 -16.27 3.08 19.66
C PHE A 68 -14.75 2.92 19.55
N MET A 69 -14.18 3.03 18.38
CA MET A 69 -12.75 2.99 18.10
C MET A 69 -12.37 4.19 17.26
N ASP A 70 -11.49 5.03 17.80
CA ASP A 70 -10.98 6.20 17.08
C ASP A 70 -9.94 5.83 16.00
N GLY A 71 -9.66 6.78 15.10
CA GLY A 71 -8.73 6.54 13.98
C GLY A 71 -7.29 6.31 14.42
N ILE A 72 -6.88 6.78 15.60
CA ILE A 72 -5.53 6.54 16.14
C ILE A 72 -5.40 5.12 16.70
N GLU A 73 -6.43 4.63 17.37
CA GLU A 73 -6.48 3.24 17.84
C GLU A 73 -6.53 2.27 16.66
N LEU A 74 -7.38 2.57 15.66
CA LEU A 74 -7.43 1.81 14.40
C LEU A 74 -6.05 1.77 13.74
N LEU A 75 -5.39 2.92 13.59
CA LEU A 75 -4.06 3.02 12.98
C LEU A 75 -3.02 2.16 13.70
N SER A 76 -3.02 2.15 15.05
CA SER A 76 -2.10 1.32 15.83
C SER A 76 -2.23 -0.16 15.48
N ARG A 77 -3.46 -0.67 15.37
CA ARG A 77 -3.72 -2.06 15.01
C ARG A 77 -3.33 -2.37 13.56
N ILE A 78 -3.67 -1.47 12.64
CA ILE A 78 -3.31 -1.65 11.23
C ILE A 78 -1.80 -1.66 11.03
N HIS A 79 -1.06 -0.79 11.73
CA HIS A 79 0.40 -0.77 11.66
C HIS A 79 1.04 -2.10 12.11
N GLU A 80 0.48 -2.74 13.15
CA GLU A 80 1.00 -4.00 13.69
C GLU A 80 0.59 -5.22 12.84
N GLU A 81 -0.68 -5.29 12.43
CA GLU A 81 -1.27 -6.46 11.80
C GLU A 81 -1.22 -6.44 10.27
N TYR A 82 -1.22 -5.23 9.66
CA TYR A 82 -1.30 -5.03 8.21
C TYR A 82 -0.24 -4.04 7.69
N PRO A 83 1.06 -4.31 7.89
CA PRO A 83 2.13 -3.33 7.63
C PRO A 83 2.30 -2.92 6.16
N GLY A 84 1.61 -3.59 5.23
CA GLY A 84 1.59 -3.25 3.81
C GLY A 84 0.52 -2.23 3.41
N THR A 85 -0.35 -1.81 4.34
CA THR A 85 -1.43 -0.86 4.07
C THR A 85 -0.92 0.58 4.17
N GLU A 86 -1.08 1.36 3.11
CA GLU A 86 -0.84 2.80 3.15
C GLU A 86 -1.99 3.50 3.86
N THR A 87 -1.68 4.41 4.80
CA THR A 87 -2.72 5.05 5.62
C THR A 87 -2.71 6.56 5.46
N VAL A 88 -3.89 7.15 5.22
CA VAL A 88 -4.14 8.60 5.21
C VAL A 88 -5.12 8.93 6.30
N ILE A 89 -4.78 9.91 7.12
CA ILE A 89 -5.64 10.42 8.20
C ILE A 89 -6.26 11.75 7.79
N PHE A 90 -7.54 11.90 8.04
CA PHE A 90 -8.25 13.17 8.02
C PHE A 90 -8.44 13.70 9.43
N SER A 91 -8.30 15.00 9.65
CA SER A 91 -8.40 15.59 10.98
C SER A 91 -8.89 17.02 10.96
N GLY A 92 -9.58 17.42 12.00
CA GLY A 92 -9.92 18.82 12.27
C GLY A 92 -8.73 19.66 12.76
N TYR A 93 -8.90 20.97 12.82
CA TYR A 93 -7.83 21.95 13.11
C TYR A 93 -7.16 21.82 14.48
N ASP A 94 -7.83 21.27 15.49
CA ASP A 94 -7.37 21.31 16.89
C ASP A 94 -6.60 20.06 17.36
N GLU A 95 -6.18 19.18 16.42
CA GLU A 95 -5.70 17.83 16.76
C GLU A 95 -4.20 17.61 16.55
N PHE A 96 -3.38 18.65 16.75
CA PHE A 96 -1.93 18.54 16.60
C PHE A 96 -1.28 17.43 17.45
N SER A 97 -1.90 17.10 18.60
CA SER A 97 -1.45 15.99 19.45
C SER A 97 -1.58 14.61 18.76
N TYR A 98 -2.58 14.44 17.91
CA TYR A 98 -2.79 13.22 17.15
C TYR A 98 -1.85 13.09 15.96
N ALA A 99 -1.49 14.21 15.33
CA ALA A 99 -0.53 14.21 14.23
C ALA A 99 0.82 13.58 14.65
N LYS A 100 1.30 13.87 15.86
CA LYS A 100 2.53 13.28 16.39
C LYS A 100 2.42 11.76 16.57
N LYS A 101 1.29 11.27 17.06
CA LYS A 101 1.03 9.83 17.21
C LYS A 101 0.92 9.15 15.84
N ALA A 102 0.17 9.76 14.93
CA ALA A 102 0.01 9.26 13.57
C ALA A 102 1.37 9.08 12.86
N ILE A 103 2.26 10.07 12.96
CA ILE A 103 3.62 10.00 12.40
C ILE A 103 4.41 8.85 13.02
N SER A 104 4.27 8.57 14.33
CA SER A 104 4.98 7.45 14.98
C SER A 104 4.51 6.07 14.51
N TYR A 105 3.30 5.96 13.98
CA TYR A 105 2.78 4.76 13.33
C TYR A 105 3.04 4.71 11.82
N GLY A 106 3.80 5.67 11.28
CA GLY A 106 4.22 5.64 9.88
C GLY A 106 3.12 5.92 8.86
N VAL A 107 2.14 6.80 9.20
CA VAL A 107 1.12 7.21 8.24
C VAL A 107 1.72 7.78 6.97
N SER A 108 1.11 7.47 5.84
CA SER A 108 1.56 7.96 4.53
C SER A 108 1.26 9.44 4.34
N ALA A 109 0.14 9.92 4.89
CA ALA A 109 -0.22 11.32 4.86
C ALA A 109 -1.24 11.70 5.95
N TYR A 110 -1.29 13.01 6.23
CA TYR A 110 -2.21 13.65 7.16
C TYR A 110 -2.84 14.85 6.45
N ILE A 111 -4.15 14.86 6.30
CA ILE A 111 -4.90 15.88 5.56
C ILE A 111 -5.85 16.60 6.53
N LEU A 112 -5.80 17.93 6.52
CA LEU A 112 -6.70 18.74 7.33
C LEU A 112 -8.09 18.87 6.69
N LYS A 113 -9.13 18.78 7.51
CA LYS A 113 -10.51 19.12 7.13
C LYS A 113 -10.72 20.66 7.17
N PRO A 114 -11.40 21.27 6.22
CA PRO A 114 -12.06 20.65 5.08
C PRO A 114 -11.08 20.15 4.01
N VAL A 115 -11.32 18.96 3.48
CA VAL A 115 -10.41 18.31 2.52
C VAL A 115 -10.28 19.14 1.25
N ASN A 116 -9.04 19.57 0.96
CA ASN A 116 -8.72 20.23 -0.29
C ASN A 116 -8.60 19.20 -1.43
N PRO A 117 -9.38 19.29 -2.53
CA PRO A 117 -9.36 18.31 -3.62
C PRO A 117 -8.01 18.17 -4.31
N GLU A 118 -7.23 19.24 -4.46
CA GLU A 118 -5.91 19.18 -5.10
C GLU A 118 -4.88 18.53 -4.19
N GLU A 119 -4.89 18.82 -2.89
CA GLU A 119 -4.05 18.16 -1.90
C GLU A 119 -4.37 16.66 -1.84
N PHE A 120 -5.66 16.30 -1.74
CA PHE A 120 -6.11 14.92 -1.74
C PHE A 120 -5.61 14.16 -2.98
N LYS A 121 -5.80 14.75 -4.16
CA LYS A 121 -5.36 14.16 -5.43
C LYS A 121 -3.85 13.95 -5.48
N LYS A 122 -3.07 14.89 -4.97
CA LYS A 122 -1.62 14.79 -4.89
C LYS A 122 -1.21 13.61 -3.99
N VAL A 123 -1.75 13.56 -2.76
CA VAL A 123 -1.44 12.53 -1.78
C VAL A 123 -1.80 11.14 -2.29
N VAL A 124 -3.03 10.95 -2.78
CA VAL A 124 -3.47 9.64 -3.32
C VAL A 124 -2.66 9.25 -4.55
N GLY A 125 -2.27 10.22 -5.39
CA GLY A 125 -1.40 9.99 -6.53
C GLY A 125 -0.02 9.47 -6.13
N GLU A 126 0.61 10.09 -5.13
CA GLU A 126 1.91 9.66 -4.58
C GLU A 126 1.84 8.25 -3.97
N ILE A 127 0.78 7.95 -3.22
CA ILE A 127 0.54 6.62 -2.64
C ILE A 127 0.36 5.57 -3.74
N THR A 128 -0.47 5.87 -4.75
CA THR A 128 -0.71 4.95 -5.88
C THR A 128 0.58 4.66 -6.66
N GLU A 129 1.43 5.68 -6.84
CA GLU A 129 2.72 5.50 -7.50
C GLU A 129 3.69 4.66 -6.66
N LYS A 130 3.72 4.86 -5.35
CA LYS A 130 4.51 4.06 -4.40
C LYS A 130 4.10 2.58 -4.45
N LEU A 131 2.80 2.29 -4.36
CA LEU A 131 2.25 0.93 -4.46
C LEU A 131 2.62 0.28 -5.78
N ALA A 132 2.44 0.99 -6.89
CA ALA A 132 2.79 0.48 -8.22
C ALA A 132 4.29 0.20 -8.39
N LYS A 133 5.15 0.97 -7.74
CA LYS A 133 6.60 0.72 -7.73
C LYS A 133 6.93 -0.54 -6.94
N SER A 134 6.38 -0.68 -5.74
CA SER A 134 6.58 -1.85 -4.87
C SER A 134 6.17 -3.14 -5.57
N GLU A 135 4.98 -3.18 -6.18
CA GLU A 135 4.51 -4.36 -6.92
C GLU A 135 5.40 -4.73 -8.13
N ARG A 136 5.93 -3.72 -8.84
CA ARG A 136 6.85 -3.97 -9.95
C ARG A 136 8.18 -4.56 -9.47
N GLU A 137 8.67 -4.11 -8.32
CA GLU A 137 9.90 -4.63 -7.71
C GLU A 137 9.70 -6.06 -7.22
N GLU A 138 8.57 -6.35 -6.56
CA GLU A 138 8.20 -7.69 -6.12
C GLU A 138 8.08 -8.65 -7.31
N LYS A 139 7.35 -8.27 -8.34
CA LYS A 139 7.21 -9.07 -9.55
C LYS A 139 8.56 -9.36 -10.23
N ARG A 140 9.45 -8.39 -10.29
CA ARG A 140 10.81 -8.59 -10.84
C ARG A 140 11.62 -9.58 -10.01
N LYS A 141 11.49 -9.55 -8.67
CA LYS A 141 12.13 -10.51 -7.77
C LYS A 141 11.62 -11.93 -8.04
N ASP A 142 10.30 -12.07 -8.15
CA ASP A 142 9.67 -13.37 -8.43
C ASP A 142 10.09 -13.93 -9.79
N GLU A 143 10.06 -13.12 -10.85
CA GLU A 143 10.51 -13.53 -12.20
C GLU A 143 12.00 -13.94 -12.21
N SER A 144 12.86 -13.23 -11.46
CA SER A 144 14.28 -13.57 -11.30
C SER A 144 14.47 -14.88 -10.55
N MET A 145 13.71 -15.12 -9.49
CA MET A 145 13.77 -16.35 -8.71
C MET A 145 13.26 -17.56 -9.51
N GLU A 146 12.21 -17.39 -10.29
CA GLU A 146 11.68 -18.43 -11.17
C GLU A 146 12.69 -18.80 -12.25
N PHE A 147 13.30 -17.82 -12.90
CA PHE A 147 14.39 -18.05 -13.86
C PHE A 147 15.57 -18.80 -13.24
N LEU A 148 16.01 -18.42 -12.03
CA LEU A 148 17.08 -19.12 -11.30
C LEU A 148 16.70 -20.56 -11.00
N ARG A 149 15.47 -20.81 -10.56
CA ARG A 149 14.95 -22.15 -10.27
C ARG A 149 14.94 -23.04 -11.51
N GLU A 150 14.43 -22.53 -12.63
CA GLU A 150 14.43 -23.26 -13.90
C GLU A 150 15.85 -23.57 -14.38
N HIS A 151 16.77 -22.60 -14.27
CA HIS A 151 18.16 -22.80 -14.67
C HIS A 151 18.88 -23.85 -13.81
N LEU A 152 18.65 -23.86 -12.50
CA LEU A 152 19.19 -24.87 -11.59
C LEU A 152 18.64 -26.27 -11.92
N LEU A 153 17.34 -26.40 -12.19
CA LEU A 153 16.73 -27.66 -12.60
C LEU A 153 17.36 -28.18 -13.93
N TYR A 154 17.53 -27.29 -14.89
CA TYR A 154 18.19 -27.62 -16.16
C TYR A 154 19.61 -28.18 -15.95
N LEU A 155 20.40 -27.54 -15.09
CA LEU A 155 21.78 -27.98 -14.75
C LEU A 155 21.78 -29.34 -14.02
N MET A 156 20.80 -29.59 -13.13
CA MET A 156 20.65 -30.87 -12.44
C MET A 156 20.33 -32.01 -13.40
N VAL A 157 19.42 -31.80 -14.33
CA VAL A 157 18.96 -32.81 -15.28
C VAL A 157 20.07 -33.16 -16.31
N ASN A 158 20.87 -32.17 -16.72
CA ASN A 158 21.93 -32.37 -17.73
C ASN A 158 23.25 -32.82 -17.15
N GLY A 159 23.32 -33.25 -15.89
CA GLY A 159 24.46 -33.95 -15.30
C GLY A 159 25.77 -33.15 -15.19
N GLN A 160 25.71 -31.84 -15.12
CA GLN A 160 26.91 -31.02 -14.91
C GLN A 160 27.47 -31.20 -13.49
N SER A 161 28.77 -31.30 -13.38
CA SER A 161 29.51 -31.55 -12.13
C SER A 161 29.14 -30.53 -11.05
N ARG A 162 29.03 -31.00 -9.80
CA ARG A 162 28.67 -30.17 -8.60
C ARG A 162 29.53 -28.90 -8.45
N SER A 163 30.82 -28.95 -8.83
CA SER A 163 31.74 -27.80 -8.74
C SER A 163 31.33 -26.65 -9.69
N THR A 164 31.02 -26.99 -10.93
CA THR A 164 30.57 -26.01 -11.93
C THR A 164 29.21 -25.37 -11.58
N MET A 165 28.39 -26.12 -10.87
CA MET A 165 27.10 -25.66 -10.39
C MET A 165 27.22 -24.63 -9.25
N GLN A 166 28.13 -24.88 -8.30
CA GLN A 166 28.39 -23.93 -7.20
C GLN A 166 29.00 -22.63 -7.69
N GLU A 167 29.96 -22.66 -8.59
CA GLU A 167 30.57 -21.45 -9.17
C GLU A 167 29.55 -20.60 -9.94
N LYS A 168 28.69 -21.22 -10.77
CA LYS A 168 27.67 -20.52 -11.53
C LYS A 168 26.54 -19.97 -10.63
N THR A 169 26.17 -20.72 -9.60
CA THR A 169 25.14 -20.23 -8.63
C THR A 169 25.67 -19.04 -7.84
N GLN A 170 26.94 -19.08 -7.42
CA GLN A 170 27.60 -17.96 -6.74
C GLN A 170 27.67 -16.72 -7.66
N MET A 171 28.07 -16.93 -8.92
CA MET A 171 28.16 -15.85 -9.91
C MET A 171 26.79 -15.18 -10.20
N LEU A 172 25.70 -15.95 -10.23
CA LEU A 172 24.35 -15.43 -10.40
C LEU A 172 23.84 -14.68 -9.17
N LEU A 173 24.16 -15.16 -7.96
CA LEU A 173 23.89 -14.46 -6.71
C LEU A 173 24.64 -13.13 -6.64
N ASP A 174 25.93 -13.13 -6.98
CA ASP A 174 26.76 -11.92 -7.00
C ASP A 174 26.24 -10.88 -8.03
N MET A 175 25.76 -11.32 -9.19
CA MET A 175 25.16 -10.44 -10.20
C MET A 175 23.82 -9.86 -9.75
N SER A 176 23.04 -10.53 -8.91
CA SER A 176 21.80 -9.99 -8.34
C SER A 176 22.06 -8.93 -7.27
N PHE A 177 23.14 -9.06 -6.50
CA PHE A 177 23.55 -8.10 -5.47
C PHE A 177 24.18 -6.82 -6.04
N VAL A 178 24.81 -6.86 -7.22
CA VAL A 178 25.50 -5.70 -7.85
C VAL A 178 24.52 -4.71 -8.51
N ARG A 179 23.21 -5.03 -8.61
CA ARG A 179 22.20 -4.15 -9.20
C ARG A 179 21.43 -3.27 -8.22
N ASP A 180 21.72 -3.35 -6.92
CA ASP A 180 21.09 -2.57 -5.87
C ASP A 180 21.95 -1.40 -5.34
N PHE A 181 22.89 -0.89 -6.15
CA PHE A 181 23.64 0.37 -5.91
C PHE A 181 23.44 1.38 -7.04
#